data_66913679d877cd580317c7cd76fc918d
#
_entry.id   66913679d877cd580317c7cd76fc918d
#
_cell.length_a   1.000
_cell.length_b   1.000
_cell.length_c   1.000
_cell.angle_alpha   90.00
_cell.angle_beta   90.00
_cell.angle_gamma   90.00
#
_symmetry.space_group_name_H-M   'P 1'
#
loop_
_entity.id
_entity.type
_entity.pdbx_description
1 polymer ?
#
loop_
_entity_poly.entity_id
_entity_poly.type
_entity_poly.pdbx_seq_one_letter_code
_entity_poly.pdbx_strand_id
1 'polypeptide(L)'
;MDFLTPNEGRETDAPQRLPSFQTDAQPLRFLDYLIYEPEPAVLLHDAGVFVHVPAPERYALHKLIVSQRRPVGISKRDKDILQAGALLGVLAQDRPHELKSAWEDAYARGPTWRQLVIAGLTLVDPRSRDALLKIIGWRRELVGKPELVFTSQRPRYDFDRDVVIFMAGDRGGPVRCEISREALEDHFDADGLNREERVERAIQKISMIERMARAKYLSWPIEEPGVVLIRTEDVSRLRRALQTRTRKSGN
;
A
#
# COMPACT_ATOMS: atom_id res chain seq x y z
N MET A 1 30.43 6.33 -7.88
CA MET A 1 29.60 6.93 -6.82
C MET A 1 28.22 7.19 -7.43
N ASP A 2 27.16 6.66 -6.85
CA ASP A 2 25.83 6.78 -7.40
C ASP A 2 25.08 7.90 -6.66
N PHE A 3 24.52 8.83 -7.41
CA PHE A 3 23.68 9.89 -6.87
C PHE A 3 22.22 9.50 -6.98
N LEU A 4 21.47 9.71 -5.90
CA LEU A 4 20.05 9.44 -5.82
C LEU A 4 19.28 10.72 -5.54
N THR A 5 18.07 10.86 -6.07
CA THR A 5 17.18 12.00 -5.83
C THR A 5 15.76 11.52 -5.55
N PRO A 6 14.96 12.23 -4.74
CA PRO A 6 13.55 11.93 -4.59
C PRO A 6 12.81 11.99 -5.94
N ASN A 7 11.93 11.02 -6.17
CA ASN A 7 11.01 11.03 -7.31
C ASN A 7 9.66 11.58 -6.84
N GLU A 8 9.43 12.86 -7.11
CA GLU A 8 8.19 13.56 -6.80
C GLU A 8 7.25 13.62 -8.02
N GLY A 9 5.95 13.56 -7.77
CA GLY A 9 4.94 13.62 -8.83
C GLY A 9 4.83 12.32 -9.64
N ARG A 10 4.81 12.42 -10.98
CA ARG A 10 4.72 11.25 -11.86
C ARG A 10 5.99 10.39 -11.76
N GLU A 11 5.80 9.08 -11.63
CA GLU A 11 6.93 8.14 -11.57
C GLU A 11 7.74 8.16 -12.87
N THR A 12 9.06 8.26 -12.73
CA THR A 12 10.00 8.23 -13.85
C THR A 12 11.29 7.52 -13.41
N ASP A 13 11.86 6.77 -14.33
CA ASP A 13 13.17 6.15 -14.18
C ASP A 13 14.27 6.95 -14.91
N ALA A 14 13.88 8.03 -15.60
CA ALA A 14 14.84 8.87 -16.31
C ALA A 14 15.76 9.60 -15.34
N PRO A 15 17.10 9.49 -15.49
CA PRO A 15 18.04 10.21 -14.65
C PRO A 15 17.79 11.72 -14.67
N GLN A 16 17.91 12.36 -13.50
CA GLN A 16 17.74 13.79 -13.33
C GLN A 16 19.09 14.46 -13.26
N ARG A 17 19.29 15.50 -14.07
CA ARG A 17 20.52 16.28 -14.08
C ARG A 17 20.65 17.08 -12.79
N LEU A 18 21.80 16.97 -12.12
CA LEU A 18 22.21 17.78 -10.97
C LEU A 18 23.30 18.76 -11.40
N PRO A 19 22.96 19.99 -11.83
CA PRO A 19 23.91 20.93 -12.41
C PRO A 19 25.08 21.27 -11.47
N SER A 20 24.79 21.46 -10.18
CA SER A 20 25.79 21.80 -9.16
C SER A 20 26.86 20.72 -8.95
N PHE A 21 26.51 19.45 -9.25
CA PHE A 21 27.43 18.31 -9.13
C PHE A 21 27.95 17.82 -10.47
N GLN A 22 27.50 18.45 -11.58
CA GLN A 22 27.84 18.07 -12.97
C GLN A 22 27.60 16.58 -13.27
N THR A 23 26.61 15.98 -12.61
CA THR A 23 26.28 14.56 -12.71
C THR A 23 24.77 14.36 -12.85
N ASP A 24 24.38 13.12 -13.09
CA ASP A 24 22.99 12.70 -13.10
C ASP A 24 22.65 11.87 -11.85
N ALA A 25 21.46 12.03 -11.33
CA ALA A 25 20.96 11.28 -10.18
C ALA A 25 19.80 10.36 -10.60
N GLN A 26 19.81 9.14 -10.08
CA GLN A 26 18.70 8.21 -10.25
C GLN A 26 17.53 8.62 -9.35
N PRO A 27 16.34 8.92 -9.89
CA PRO A 27 15.18 9.21 -9.08
C PRO A 27 14.66 7.94 -8.39
N LEU A 28 14.40 8.03 -7.10
CA LEU A 28 13.83 6.94 -6.32
C LEU A 28 12.55 7.38 -5.61
N ARG A 29 11.50 6.61 -5.77
CA ARG A 29 10.25 6.79 -5.01
C ARG A 29 10.48 6.54 -3.52
N PHE A 30 9.80 7.31 -2.70
CA PHE A 30 9.84 7.22 -1.22
C PHE A 30 11.18 7.62 -0.60
N LEU A 31 12.14 8.11 -1.39
CA LEU A 31 13.44 8.54 -0.88
C LEU A 31 13.32 9.78 0.02
N ASP A 32 12.42 10.70 -0.30
CA ASP A 32 12.09 11.89 0.50
C ASP A 32 11.73 11.53 1.95
N TYR A 33 10.93 10.49 2.12
CA TYR A 33 10.58 9.97 3.44
C TYR A 33 11.79 9.36 4.16
N LEU A 34 12.60 8.58 3.43
CA LEU A 34 13.74 7.89 3.99
C LEU A 34 14.80 8.84 4.54
N ILE A 35 15.07 9.92 3.82
CA ILE A 35 16.12 10.90 4.16
C ILE A 35 15.62 12.08 4.99
N TYR A 36 14.36 12.08 5.40
CA TYR A 36 13.81 13.15 6.24
C TYR A 36 14.34 13.02 7.67
N GLU A 37 14.87 14.13 8.23
CA GLU A 37 15.50 14.19 9.55
C GLU A 37 16.54 13.06 9.78
N PRO A 38 17.64 13.05 8.99
CA PRO A 38 18.64 12.02 9.11
C PRO A 38 19.45 12.16 10.40
N GLU A 39 19.92 11.05 10.92
CA GLU A 39 20.73 11.01 12.15
C GLU A 39 22.23 11.07 11.84
N PRO A 40 23.02 11.80 12.66
CA PRO A 40 24.45 11.80 12.54
C PRO A 40 25.06 10.45 12.95
N ALA A 41 26.03 9.98 12.18
CA ALA A 41 26.73 8.73 12.44
C ALA A 41 28.21 8.85 12.05
N VAL A 42 29.01 7.92 12.55
CA VAL A 42 30.42 7.80 12.15
C VAL A 42 30.62 6.46 11.45
N LEU A 43 31.01 6.52 10.19
CA LEU A 43 31.42 5.34 9.44
C LEU A 43 32.85 4.97 9.92
N LEU A 44 33.01 3.75 10.40
CA LEU A 44 34.29 3.21 10.86
C LEU A 44 35.15 2.83 9.64
N HIS A 45 35.84 3.84 9.11
CA HIS A 45 36.79 3.69 8.01
C HIS A 45 37.94 4.64 8.29
N ASP A 46 39.18 4.13 8.34
CA ASP A 46 40.39 4.86 8.73
C ASP A 46 40.22 5.65 10.05
N ALA A 47 40.32 6.97 9.98
CA ALA A 47 40.14 7.87 11.13
C ALA A 47 38.68 8.10 11.54
N GLY A 48 37.75 7.49 10.83
CA GLY A 48 36.32 7.72 10.97
C GLY A 48 35.81 8.82 10.06
N VAL A 49 34.69 8.59 9.41
CA VAL A 49 34.01 9.54 8.52
C VAL A 49 32.66 9.92 9.09
N PHE A 50 32.46 11.20 9.33
CA PHE A 50 31.16 11.72 9.75
C PHE A 50 30.16 11.69 8.58
N VAL A 51 29.01 11.06 8.79
CA VAL A 51 27.97 10.90 7.79
C VAL A 51 26.59 11.15 8.40
N HIS A 52 25.61 11.38 7.55
CA HIS A 52 24.21 11.35 7.94
C HIS A 52 23.58 10.09 7.39
N VAL A 53 22.85 9.36 8.24
CA VAL A 53 22.15 8.14 7.89
C VAL A 53 20.65 8.32 8.11
N PRO A 54 19.80 7.61 7.39
CA PRO A 54 18.35 7.63 7.65
C PRO A 54 18.05 7.23 9.09
N ALA A 55 17.08 7.88 9.72
CA ALA A 55 16.56 7.48 11.01
C ALA A 55 16.08 6.01 10.93
N PRO A 56 16.44 5.15 11.89
CA PRO A 56 16.18 3.71 11.82
C PRO A 56 14.69 3.37 11.73
N GLU A 57 13.81 4.18 12.32
CA GLU A 57 12.36 4.04 12.21
C GLU A 57 11.88 4.24 10.78
N ARG A 58 12.36 5.30 10.13
CA ARG A 58 12.04 5.58 8.73
C ARG A 58 12.61 4.52 7.82
N TYR A 59 13.83 4.07 8.09
CA TYR A 59 14.45 2.99 7.34
C TYR A 59 13.65 1.69 7.43
N ALA A 60 13.20 1.29 8.63
CA ALA A 60 12.40 0.09 8.83
C ALA A 60 11.09 0.14 8.03
N LEU A 61 10.35 1.24 8.14
CA LEU A 61 9.08 1.41 7.43
C LEU A 61 9.26 1.55 5.91
N HIS A 62 10.31 2.24 5.48
CA HIS A 62 10.67 2.31 4.06
C HIS A 62 10.97 0.92 3.48
N LYS A 63 11.65 0.04 4.24
CA LYS A 63 11.89 -1.34 3.84
C LYS A 63 10.59 -2.14 3.63
N LEU A 64 9.57 -1.92 4.46
CA LEU A 64 8.25 -2.51 4.24
C LEU A 64 7.66 -2.08 2.90
N ILE A 65 7.74 -0.78 2.58
CA ILE A 65 7.18 -0.19 1.37
C ILE A 65 7.90 -0.71 0.12
N VAL A 66 9.23 -0.64 0.09
CA VAL A 66 10.00 -1.03 -1.10
C VAL A 66 9.97 -2.54 -1.34
N SER A 67 9.82 -3.36 -0.30
CA SER A 67 9.66 -4.81 -0.46
C SER A 67 8.44 -5.17 -1.31
N GLN A 68 7.36 -4.36 -1.24
CA GLN A 68 6.14 -4.60 -2.01
C GLN A 68 6.26 -4.21 -3.49
N ARG A 69 7.25 -3.41 -3.83
CA ARG A 69 7.54 -3.01 -5.21
C ARG A 69 8.53 -3.95 -5.91
N ARG A 70 9.09 -4.90 -5.18
CA ARG A 70 9.99 -5.91 -5.74
C ARG A 70 9.22 -7.15 -6.17
N PRO A 71 9.60 -7.78 -7.30
CA PRO A 71 9.01 -9.05 -7.71
C PRO A 71 9.13 -10.12 -6.61
N VAL A 72 8.12 -10.97 -6.52
CA VAL A 72 8.11 -12.12 -5.60
C VAL A 72 9.24 -13.10 -6.00
N GLY A 73 9.90 -13.69 -5.00
CA GLY A 73 10.98 -14.65 -5.22
C GLY A 73 12.38 -14.04 -5.44
N ILE A 74 12.50 -12.70 -5.38
CA ILE A 74 13.82 -12.05 -5.38
C ILE A 74 14.35 -11.97 -3.96
N SER A 75 15.56 -12.48 -3.71
CA SER A 75 16.23 -12.47 -2.40
C SER A 75 16.29 -11.09 -1.71
N LYS A 76 16.34 -10.01 -2.49
CA LYS A 76 16.30 -8.64 -1.97
C LYS A 76 14.98 -8.30 -1.28
N ARG A 77 13.83 -8.82 -1.77
CA ARG A 77 12.52 -8.63 -1.15
C ARG A 77 12.47 -9.24 0.24
N ASP A 78 12.88 -10.49 0.34
CA ASP A 78 12.87 -11.21 1.61
C ASP A 78 13.85 -10.59 2.61
N LYS A 79 15.03 -10.17 2.13
CA LYS A 79 16.00 -9.43 2.94
C LYS A 79 15.42 -8.12 3.48
N ASP A 80 14.69 -7.35 2.66
CA ASP A 80 14.06 -6.09 3.09
C ASP A 80 13.02 -6.35 4.19
N ILE A 81 12.22 -7.42 4.07
CA ILE A 81 11.22 -7.81 5.09
C ILE A 81 11.90 -8.24 6.39
N LEU A 82 12.94 -9.07 6.31
CA LEU A 82 13.69 -9.53 7.49
C LEU A 82 14.36 -8.36 8.22
N GLN A 83 14.97 -7.44 7.49
CA GLN A 83 15.59 -6.24 8.05
C GLN A 83 14.54 -5.34 8.72
N ALA A 84 13.39 -5.13 8.08
CA ALA A 84 12.30 -4.37 8.67
C ALA A 84 11.83 -5.01 9.97
N GLY A 85 11.57 -6.32 9.98
CA GLY A 85 11.12 -7.05 11.17
C GLY A 85 12.11 -6.94 12.33
N ALA A 86 13.40 -7.17 12.07
CA ALA A 86 14.44 -7.06 13.09
C ALA A 86 14.50 -5.66 13.71
N LEU A 87 14.45 -4.60 12.88
CA LEU A 87 14.43 -3.22 13.36
C LEU A 87 13.16 -2.89 14.13
N LEU A 88 11.99 -3.25 13.62
CA LEU A 88 10.71 -3.00 14.30
C LEU A 88 10.67 -3.64 15.68
N GLY A 89 11.20 -4.85 15.84
CA GLY A 89 11.26 -5.54 17.12
C GLY A 89 12.10 -4.80 18.18
N VAL A 90 13.23 -4.23 17.77
CA VAL A 90 14.11 -3.43 18.64
C VAL A 90 13.51 -2.04 18.89
N LEU A 91 13.15 -1.33 17.84
CA LEU A 91 12.63 0.04 17.91
C LEU A 91 11.33 0.14 18.72
N ALA A 92 10.52 -0.91 18.71
CA ALA A 92 9.32 -0.98 19.50
C ALA A 92 9.59 -0.94 21.01
N GLN A 93 10.79 -1.33 21.45
CA GLN A 93 11.21 -1.29 22.85
C GLN A 93 11.98 -0.01 23.17
N ASP A 94 12.91 0.34 22.31
CA ASP A 94 13.90 1.38 22.59
C ASP A 94 13.45 2.79 22.15
N ARG A 95 12.67 2.89 21.06
CA ARG A 95 12.26 4.16 20.46
C ARG A 95 10.77 4.15 20.03
N PRO A 96 9.83 3.83 20.95
CA PRO A 96 8.42 3.67 20.60
C PRO A 96 7.74 4.94 20.10
N HIS A 97 8.14 6.11 20.61
CA HIS A 97 7.55 7.38 20.22
C HIS A 97 7.97 7.79 18.79
N GLU A 98 9.24 7.65 18.49
CA GLU A 98 9.82 7.94 17.17
C GLU A 98 9.26 6.97 16.12
N LEU A 99 9.15 5.68 16.47
CA LEU A 99 8.56 4.67 15.60
C LEU A 99 7.09 4.98 15.31
N LYS A 100 6.32 5.42 16.31
CA LYS A 100 4.94 5.86 16.14
C LYS A 100 4.84 7.07 15.23
N SER A 101 5.68 8.10 15.45
CA SER A 101 5.70 9.32 14.64
C SER A 101 6.05 9.02 13.18
N ALA A 102 7.06 8.19 12.95
CA ALA A 102 7.43 7.75 11.59
C ALA A 102 6.30 6.98 10.90
N TRP A 103 5.59 6.11 11.64
CA TRP A 103 4.41 5.42 11.11
C TRP A 103 3.31 6.39 10.73
N GLU A 104 2.96 7.35 11.60
CA GLU A 104 1.90 8.34 11.37
C GLU A 104 2.21 9.19 10.14
N ASP A 105 3.47 9.62 9.96
CA ASP A 105 3.91 10.33 8.75
C ASP A 105 3.75 9.45 7.50
N ALA A 106 4.28 8.24 7.50
CA ALA A 106 4.12 7.31 6.37
C ALA A 106 2.65 7.06 6.03
N TYR A 107 1.83 6.89 7.05
CA TYR A 107 0.39 6.61 6.91
C TYR A 107 -0.40 7.85 6.41
N ALA A 108 0.02 9.06 6.76
CA ALA A 108 -0.59 10.32 6.31
C ALA A 108 -0.31 10.66 4.84
N ARG A 109 0.72 10.06 4.22
CA ARG A 109 1.15 10.35 2.84
C ARG A 109 0.22 9.81 1.74
N GLY A 110 -0.87 9.21 2.12
CA GLY A 110 -1.94 8.85 1.18
C GLY A 110 -2.17 7.34 1.02
N PRO A 111 -3.15 6.96 0.18
CA PRO A 111 -3.63 5.59 0.09
C PRO A 111 -2.54 4.61 -0.37
N THR A 112 -1.75 4.98 -1.36
CA THR A 112 -0.64 4.15 -1.87
C THR A 112 0.36 3.81 -0.76
N TRP A 113 0.73 4.80 0.07
CA TRP A 113 1.64 4.61 1.19
C TRP A 113 1.09 3.65 2.22
N ARG A 114 -0.17 3.85 2.62
CA ARG A 114 -0.87 2.98 3.58
C ARG A 114 -0.91 1.55 3.10
N GLN A 115 -1.29 1.36 1.85
CA GLN A 115 -1.37 0.06 1.22
C GLN A 115 -0.03 -0.67 1.27
N LEU A 116 1.04 -0.02 0.83
CA LEU A 116 2.36 -0.63 0.78
C LEU A 116 2.93 -0.93 2.17
N VAL A 117 2.80 0.01 3.12
CA VAL A 117 3.34 -0.20 4.47
C VAL A 117 2.59 -1.30 5.24
N ILE A 118 1.26 -1.33 5.13
CA ILE A 118 0.44 -2.41 5.72
C ILE A 118 0.81 -3.74 5.08
N ALA A 119 0.96 -3.77 3.78
CA ALA A 119 1.34 -4.93 3.01
C ALA A 119 2.68 -5.51 3.42
N GLY A 120 3.67 -4.69 3.51
CA GLY A 120 4.96 -5.09 4.01
C GLY A 120 4.87 -5.63 5.45
N LEU A 121 4.07 -4.97 6.29
CA LEU A 121 3.90 -5.36 7.68
C LEU A 121 3.26 -6.76 7.84
N THR A 122 2.37 -7.18 6.93
CA THR A 122 1.79 -8.53 7.01
C THR A 122 2.80 -9.65 6.80
N LEU A 123 3.93 -9.36 6.16
CA LEU A 123 4.98 -10.32 5.85
C LEU A 123 6.07 -10.38 6.94
N VAL A 124 6.06 -9.42 7.86
CA VAL A 124 6.97 -9.41 9.01
C VAL A 124 6.57 -10.48 10.01
N ASP A 125 7.54 -11.00 10.76
CA ASP A 125 7.28 -11.97 11.82
C ASP A 125 6.22 -11.45 12.82
N PRO A 126 5.41 -12.35 13.40
CA PRO A 126 4.29 -11.95 14.26
C PRO A 126 4.68 -11.10 15.47
N ARG A 127 5.85 -11.35 16.07
CA ARG A 127 6.29 -10.64 17.30
C ARG A 127 6.59 -9.18 17.01
N SER A 128 7.40 -8.92 15.99
CA SER A 128 7.75 -7.57 15.56
C SER A 128 6.54 -6.79 15.04
N ARG A 129 5.68 -7.46 14.28
CA ARG A 129 4.42 -6.89 13.81
C ARG A 129 3.52 -6.48 14.99
N ASP A 130 3.28 -7.39 15.93
CA ASP A 130 2.38 -7.15 17.05
C ASP A 130 2.93 -6.08 18.01
N ALA A 131 4.27 -5.99 18.14
CA ALA A 131 4.94 -4.92 18.89
C ALA A 131 4.65 -3.53 18.27
N LEU A 132 4.80 -3.38 16.96
CA LEU A 132 4.44 -2.15 16.26
C LEU A 132 2.95 -1.83 16.41
N LEU A 133 2.07 -2.82 16.18
CA LEU A 133 0.62 -2.63 16.27
C LEU A 133 0.19 -2.15 17.67
N LYS A 134 0.85 -2.62 18.71
CA LYS A 134 0.62 -2.16 20.09
C LYS A 134 1.00 -0.69 20.27
N ILE A 135 2.13 -0.25 19.72
CA ILE A 135 2.64 1.12 19.84
C ILE A 135 1.75 2.12 19.11
N ILE A 136 1.39 1.80 17.87
CA ILE A 136 0.54 2.68 17.07
C ILE A 136 -0.91 2.68 17.54
N GLY A 137 -1.21 1.90 18.61
CA GLY A 137 -2.58 1.80 19.11
C GLY A 137 -3.53 1.16 18.11
N TRP A 138 -3.01 0.28 17.25
CA TRP A 138 -3.81 -0.43 16.26
C TRP A 138 -4.71 -1.45 16.98
N ARG A 139 -5.67 -0.92 17.73
CA ARG A 139 -6.89 -1.67 17.95
C ARG A 139 -7.65 -1.59 16.63
N ARG A 140 -8.11 -2.71 16.12
CA ARG A 140 -8.97 -2.81 14.92
C ARG A 140 -10.14 -1.79 14.89
N GLU A 141 -10.34 -1.07 15.98
CA GLU A 141 -11.46 -0.16 16.25
C GLU A 141 -11.08 1.34 16.28
N LEU A 142 -9.78 1.72 16.41
CA LEU A 142 -9.37 3.10 16.71
C LEU A 142 -8.67 3.84 15.56
N VAL A 143 -8.09 3.17 14.61
CA VAL A 143 -7.83 3.80 13.32
C VAL A 143 -9.15 3.74 12.59
N GLY A 144 -9.86 4.85 12.54
CA GLY A 144 -11.10 4.94 11.77
C GLY A 144 -10.83 4.23 10.45
N LYS A 145 -11.52 3.10 10.22
CA LYS A 145 -11.33 2.24 9.04
C LYS A 145 -11.09 3.19 7.89
N PRO A 146 -10.04 3.01 7.06
CA PRO A 146 -9.96 3.79 5.83
C PRO A 146 -11.29 3.57 5.13
N GLU A 147 -12.18 4.53 5.29
CA GLU A 147 -13.53 4.41 4.78
C GLU A 147 -13.49 4.93 3.37
N LEU A 148 -13.60 4.01 2.41
CA LEU A 148 -13.79 4.42 1.04
C LEU A 148 -15.14 5.14 0.93
N VAL A 149 -15.09 6.42 0.66
CA VAL A 149 -16.26 7.23 0.30
C VAL A 149 -16.34 7.24 -1.21
N PHE A 150 -17.36 6.60 -1.76
CA PHE A 150 -17.53 6.52 -3.21
C PHE A 150 -18.09 7.83 -3.74
N THR A 151 -17.60 8.23 -4.91
CA THR A 151 -18.06 9.45 -5.58
C THR A 151 -19.32 9.14 -6.40
N SER A 152 -20.11 10.17 -6.64
CA SER A 152 -21.29 10.08 -7.53
C SER A 152 -20.93 10.06 -9.03
N GLN A 153 -19.63 10.00 -9.37
CA GLN A 153 -19.20 9.90 -10.76
C GLN A 153 -19.65 8.58 -11.36
N ARG A 154 -20.24 8.68 -12.57
CA ARG A 154 -20.69 7.48 -13.31
C ARG A 154 -19.51 6.56 -13.59
N PRO A 155 -19.61 5.27 -13.31
CA PRO A 155 -18.63 4.28 -13.71
C PRO A 155 -18.38 4.30 -15.23
N ARG A 156 -17.18 3.96 -15.65
CA ARG A 156 -16.78 3.91 -17.05
C ARG A 156 -16.01 2.64 -17.37
N TYR A 157 -16.06 2.21 -18.62
CA TYR A 157 -15.26 1.08 -19.09
C TYR A 157 -13.86 1.52 -19.49
N ASP A 158 -12.85 0.77 -19.08
CA ASP A 158 -11.46 0.92 -19.53
C ASP A 158 -11.14 -0.22 -20.50
N PHE A 159 -10.79 0.14 -21.73
CA PHE A 159 -10.56 -0.80 -22.83
C PHE A 159 -9.26 -1.55 -22.69
N ASP A 160 -8.22 -0.88 -22.21
CA ASP A 160 -6.87 -1.45 -22.14
C ASP A 160 -6.77 -2.48 -21.03
N ARG A 161 -7.55 -2.31 -19.98
CA ARG A 161 -7.55 -3.17 -18.79
C ARG A 161 -8.74 -4.12 -18.73
N ASP A 162 -9.72 -3.97 -19.59
CA ASP A 162 -10.96 -4.76 -19.65
C ASP A 162 -11.72 -4.76 -18.30
N VAL A 163 -11.89 -3.58 -17.70
CA VAL A 163 -12.50 -3.37 -16.38
C VAL A 163 -13.54 -2.26 -16.41
N VAL A 164 -14.47 -2.28 -15.46
CA VAL A 164 -15.30 -1.12 -15.13
C VAL A 164 -14.67 -0.37 -13.98
N ILE A 165 -14.41 0.93 -14.18
CA ILE A 165 -13.80 1.84 -13.22
C ILE A 165 -14.86 2.64 -12.51
N PHE A 166 -14.72 2.80 -11.21
CA PHE A 166 -15.46 3.72 -10.36
C PHE A 166 -14.52 4.36 -9.33
N MET A 167 -14.86 5.55 -8.88
CA MET A 167 -13.96 6.32 -8.04
C MET A 167 -14.45 6.36 -6.60
N ALA A 168 -13.50 6.24 -5.70
CA ALA A 168 -13.68 6.47 -4.28
C ALA A 168 -12.61 7.43 -3.78
N GLY A 169 -12.77 7.94 -2.58
CA GLY A 169 -11.76 8.68 -1.87
C GLY A 169 -11.58 8.11 -0.47
N ASP A 170 -10.42 8.30 0.09
CA ASP A 170 -10.18 8.17 1.50
C ASP A 170 -9.50 9.45 2.02
N ARG A 171 -9.12 9.49 3.31
CA ARG A 171 -8.44 10.67 3.91
C ARG A 171 -7.13 11.07 3.22
N GLY A 172 -6.57 10.21 2.38
CA GLY A 172 -5.32 10.44 1.66
C GLY A 172 -5.48 10.80 0.18
N GLY A 173 -6.72 10.88 -0.32
CA GLY A 173 -6.98 11.27 -1.69
C GLY A 173 -7.83 10.27 -2.49
N PRO A 174 -7.87 10.44 -3.82
CA PRO A 174 -8.68 9.58 -4.69
C PRO A 174 -8.13 8.15 -4.76
N VAL A 175 -9.04 7.18 -4.72
CA VAL A 175 -8.78 5.75 -4.88
C VAL A 175 -9.52 5.27 -6.12
N ARG A 176 -8.80 4.72 -7.08
CA ARG A 176 -9.37 4.09 -8.26
C ARG A 176 -9.83 2.68 -7.89
N CYS A 177 -11.11 2.41 -8.09
CA CYS A 177 -11.70 1.09 -7.91
C CYS A 177 -12.05 0.49 -9.26
N GLU A 178 -11.78 -0.79 -9.43
CA GLU A 178 -11.99 -1.52 -10.67
C GLU A 178 -12.69 -2.86 -10.39
N ILE A 179 -13.54 -3.29 -11.31
CA ILE A 179 -14.05 -4.65 -11.33
C ILE A 179 -13.77 -5.26 -12.70
N SER A 180 -13.17 -6.45 -12.71
CA SER A 180 -12.84 -7.13 -13.96
C SER A 180 -14.07 -7.60 -14.71
N ARG A 181 -13.93 -7.75 -16.04
CA ARG A 181 -14.98 -8.32 -16.90
C ARG A 181 -15.41 -9.68 -16.39
N GLU A 182 -14.45 -10.57 -16.10
CA GLU A 182 -14.72 -11.93 -15.66
C GLU A 182 -15.52 -11.92 -14.34
N ALA A 183 -15.20 -11.03 -13.41
CA ALA A 183 -15.94 -10.90 -12.17
C ALA A 183 -17.39 -10.45 -12.40
N LEU A 184 -17.61 -9.57 -13.39
CA LEU A 184 -18.97 -9.15 -13.79
C LEU A 184 -19.74 -10.28 -14.46
N GLU A 185 -19.10 -11.03 -15.36
CA GLU A 185 -19.68 -12.16 -16.05
C GLU A 185 -20.04 -13.28 -15.08
N ASP A 186 -19.10 -13.72 -14.25
CA ASP A 186 -19.27 -14.85 -13.34
C ASP A 186 -20.24 -14.60 -12.17
N HIS A 187 -20.39 -13.35 -11.74
CA HIS A 187 -21.06 -13.05 -10.47
C HIS A 187 -22.15 -12.00 -10.52
N PHE A 188 -22.32 -11.30 -11.64
CA PHE A 188 -23.25 -10.19 -11.76
C PHE A 188 -24.12 -10.25 -13.01
N ASP A 189 -24.26 -11.43 -13.59
CA ASP A 189 -25.10 -11.70 -14.78
C ASP A 189 -24.75 -10.80 -15.97
N ALA A 190 -23.45 -10.59 -16.24
CA ALA A 190 -22.97 -9.76 -17.33
C ALA A 190 -22.42 -10.57 -18.50
N ASP A 191 -22.64 -11.89 -18.52
CA ASP A 191 -22.23 -12.75 -19.62
C ASP A 191 -22.90 -12.33 -20.94
N GLY A 192 -22.12 -12.29 -22.03
CA GLY A 192 -22.61 -11.89 -23.35
C GLY A 192 -22.94 -10.39 -23.52
N LEU A 193 -22.87 -9.58 -22.47
CA LEU A 193 -23.15 -8.14 -22.54
C LEU A 193 -22.05 -7.39 -23.25
N ASN A 194 -22.44 -6.36 -24.02
CA ASN A 194 -21.47 -5.40 -24.56
C ASN A 194 -20.94 -4.46 -23.46
N ARG A 195 -20.01 -3.57 -23.81
CA ARG A 195 -19.28 -2.71 -22.84
C ARG A 195 -20.20 -1.74 -22.11
N GLU A 196 -21.11 -1.11 -22.83
CA GLU A 196 -22.05 -0.15 -22.26
C GLU A 196 -23.04 -0.86 -21.32
N GLU A 197 -23.53 -2.02 -21.72
CA GLU A 197 -24.40 -2.89 -20.90
C GLU A 197 -23.68 -3.39 -19.63
N ARG A 198 -22.36 -3.68 -19.70
CA ARG A 198 -21.56 -4.03 -18.51
C ARG A 198 -21.45 -2.87 -17.54
N VAL A 199 -21.27 -1.64 -18.02
CA VAL A 199 -21.28 -0.44 -17.16
C VAL A 199 -22.64 -0.28 -16.50
N GLU A 200 -23.75 -0.42 -17.24
CA GLU A 200 -25.10 -0.35 -16.68
C GLU A 200 -25.34 -1.47 -15.64
N ARG A 201 -24.86 -2.68 -15.91
CA ARG A 201 -24.94 -3.80 -14.97
C ARG A 201 -24.13 -3.50 -13.70
N ALA A 202 -22.93 -2.94 -13.82
CA ALA A 202 -22.14 -2.52 -12.67
C ALA A 202 -22.84 -1.44 -11.86
N ILE A 203 -23.50 -0.48 -12.50
CA ILE A 203 -24.31 0.56 -11.84
C ILE A 203 -25.49 -0.06 -11.09
N GLN A 204 -26.23 -0.99 -11.69
CA GLN A 204 -27.33 -1.69 -11.03
C GLN A 204 -26.88 -2.46 -9.78
N LYS A 205 -25.65 -2.95 -9.76
CA LYS A 205 -25.05 -3.74 -8.67
C LYS A 205 -24.06 -2.93 -7.82
N ILE A 206 -24.01 -1.60 -8.00
CA ILE A 206 -22.96 -0.75 -7.46
C ILE A 206 -22.81 -0.88 -5.93
N SER A 207 -23.90 -0.94 -5.19
CA SER A 207 -23.84 -1.07 -3.72
C SER A 207 -23.16 -2.36 -3.25
N MET A 208 -23.27 -3.44 -4.03
CA MET A 208 -22.58 -4.70 -3.73
C MET A 208 -21.11 -4.60 -4.11
N ILE A 209 -20.81 -4.04 -5.27
CA ILE A 209 -19.43 -3.83 -5.78
C ILE A 209 -18.65 -2.90 -4.83
N GLU A 210 -19.27 -1.82 -4.37
CA GLU A 210 -18.67 -0.91 -3.38
C GLU A 210 -18.36 -1.61 -2.05
N ARG A 211 -19.27 -2.47 -1.57
CA ARG A 211 -19.00 -3.27 -0.36
C ARG A 211 -17.81 -4.21 -0.55
N MET A 212 -17.68 -4.79 -1.73
CA MET A 212 -16.54 -5.63 -2.07
C MET A 212 -15.25 -4.83 -2.16
N ALA A 213 -15.28 -3.65 -2.79
CA ALA A 213 -14.16 -2.73 -2.84
C ALA A 213 -13.71 -2.32 -1.44
N ARG A 214 -14.65 -1.95 -0.54
CA ARG A 214 -14.34 -1.66 0.87
C ARG A 214 -13.70 -2.85 1.57
N ALA A 215 -14.27 -4.04 1.41
CA ALA A 215 -13.74 -5.24 2.04
C ALA A 215 -12.34 -5.58 1.53
N LYS A 216 -12.10 -5.48 0.22
CA LYS A 216 -10.78 -5.71 -0.37
C LYS A 216 -9.78 -4.63 0.05
N TYR A 217 -10.18 -3.36 0.07
CA TYR A 217 -9.34 -2.25 0.53
C TYR A 217 -8.86 -2.41 1.97
N LEU A 218 -9.66 -3.06 2.81
CA LEU A 218 -9.34 -3.32 4.23
C LEU A 218 -8.58 -4.62 4.45
N SER A 219 -8.78 -5.63 3.59
CA SER A 219 -8.38 -7.01 3.88
C SER A 219 -7.15 -7.49 3.12
N TRP A 220 -6.73 -6.72 1.98
CA TRP A 220 -5.47 -7.10 1.37
C TRP A 220 -5.44 -8.44 0.56
N PRO A 221 -4.55 -8.63 -0.39
CA PRO A 221 -3.46 -7.79 -0.90
C PRO A 221 -3.91 -6.90 -2.06
N ILE A 222 -3.40 -5.67 -2.09
CA ILE A 222 -3.60 -4.77 -3.22
C ILE A 222 -2.49 -5.07 -4.24
N GLU A 223 -2.92 -5.49 -5.41
CA GLU A 223 -2.01 -5.91 -6.48
C GLU A 223 -1.30 -4.73 -7.14
N GLU A 224 -1.97 -3.58 -7.15
CA GLU A 224 -1.46 -2.35 -7.76
C GLU A 224 -1.67 -1.16 -6.80
N PRO A 225 -0.63 -0.38 -6.48
CA PRO A 225 -0.75 0.77 -5.57
C PRO A 225 -1.77 1.80 -6.04
N GLY A 226 -2.69 2.18 -5.15
CA GLY A 226 -3.74 3.16 -5.45
C GLY A 226 -4.93 2.61 -6.25
N VAL A 227 -4.93 1.33 -6.58
CA VAL A 227 -6.01 0.66 -7.33
C VAL A 227 -6.59 -0.50 -6.52
N VAL A 228 -7.90 -0.55 -6.40
CA VAL A 228 -8.64 -1.68 -5.82
C VAL A 228 -9.28 -2.45 -6.96
N LEU A 229 -8.61 -3.48 -7.47
CA LEU A 229 -9.15 -4.33 -8.53
C LEU A 229 -9.90 -5.53 -7.92
N ILE A 230 -11.19 -5.62 -8.18
CA ILE A 230 -12.06 -6.75 -7.78
C ILE A 230 -12.04 -7.80 -8.89
N ARG A 231 -11.56 -9.00 -8.58
CA ARG A 231 -11.54 -10.16 -9.47
C ARG A 231 -12.55 -11.22 -9.05
N THR A 232 -12.78 -12.21 -9.88
CA THR A 232 -13.66 -13.36 -9.64
C THR A 232 -13.36 -14.06 -8.31
N GLU A 233 -12.07 -14.26 -7.99
CA GLU A 233 -11.65 -14.91 -6.74
C GLU A 233 -12.03 -14.09 -5.50
N ASP A 234 -11.95 -12.76 -5.60
CA ASP A 234 -12.31 -11.86 -4.50
C ASP A 234 -13.80 -11.95 -4.19
N VAL A 235 -14.64 -11.95 -5.22
CA VAL A 235 -16.10 -12.11 -5.07
C VAL A 235 -16.42 -13.45 -4.43
N SER A 236 -15.80 -14.52 -4.91
CA SER A 236 -15.99 -15.88 -4.39
C SER A 236 -15.54 -16.01 -2.93
N ARG A 237 -14.41 -15.38 -2.56
CA ARG A 237 -13.90 -15.37 -1.18
C ARG A 237 -14.81 -14.59 -0.24
N LEU A 238 -15.27 -13.42 -0.65
CA LEU A 238 -16.13 -12.56 0.15
C LEU A 238 -17.52 -13.17 0.36
N ARG A 239 -18.09 -13.81 -0.65
CA ARG A 239 -19.37 -14.54 -0.52
C ARG A 239 -19.26 -15.68 0.50
N ARG A 240 -18.19 -16.46 0.47
CA ARG A 240 -17.93 -17.53 1.47
C ARG A 240 -17.77 -16.97 2.88
N ALA A 241 -17.07 -15.86 3.05
CA ALA A 241 -16.88 -15.23 4.36
C ALA A 241 -18.18 -14.68 4.95
N LEU A 242 -19.08 -14.17 4.13
CA LEU A 242 -20.41 -13.70 4.55
C LEU A 242 -21.33 -14.87 4.97
N GLN A 243 -21.30 -15.99 4.25
CA GLN A 243 -22.08 -17.19 4.57
C GLN A 243 -21.65 -17.85 5.88
N THR A 244 -20.35 -17.80 6.21
CA THR A 244 -19.83 -18.32 7.50
C THR A 244 -20.21 -17.44 8.70
N ARG A 245 -20.40 -16.14 8.52
CA ARG A 245 -20.86 -15.23 9.58
C ARG A 245 -22.34 -15.41 9.93
N THR A 246 -23.19 -15.61 8.94
CA THR A 246 -24.63 -15.87 9.14
C THR A 246 -24.89 -17.21 9.84
N ARG A 247 -24.04 -18.21 9.66
CA ARG A 247 -24.14 -19.49 10.38
C ARG A 247 -23.69 -19.43 11.86
N LYS A 248 -22.82 -18.46 12.22
CA LYS A 248 -22.34 -18.29 13.61
C LYS A 248 -23.23 -17.39 14.47
N SER A 249 -24.11 -16.60 13.90
CA SER A 249 -25.05 -15.74 14.62
C SER A 249 -26.46 -16.34 14.73
N GLY A 250 -26.68 -17.57 14.28
CA GLY A 250 -27.95 -18.31 14.33
C GLY A 250 -27.92 -19.57 15.23
N ASN A 251 -26.90 -19.66 16.13
CA ASN A 251 -26.81 -20.74 17.12
C ASN A 251 -26.65 -20.20 18.53
#